data_03dcd1dfd49f69594ba5868fd23c4213
#
_entry.id   03dcd1dfd49f69594ba5868fd23c4213
#
_cell.length_a   1.000
_cell.length_b   1.000
_cell.length_c   1.000
_cell.angle_alpha   90.00
_cell.angle_beta   90.00
_cell.angle_gamma   90.00
#
_symmetry.space_group_name_H-M   'P 1'
#
loop_
_entity.id
_entity.type
_entity.pdbx_description
1 polymer ?
#
loop_
_entity_poly.entity_id
_entity_poly.type
_entity_poly.pdbx_seq_one_letter_code
_entity_poly.pdbx_strand_id
1 'polypeptide(L)'
;QSRPLSDELLSMVDILVLDSREALPLADMEVTNLKSARIAAGMLLKRGVRQAVLLHMKSRFLLAATNGGFTSLEAPKDFHMTDASAMDDTLSGVFGACWIKGLDVEQAAEIAYDAANLCGSRFGAHFSIPTSEELAQLIR
;
A
#
# COMPACT_ATOMS: atom_id res chain seq x y z
N GLN A 1 -4.39 11.74 19.61
CA GLN A 1 -3.52 12.40 18.62
C GLN A 1 -2.36 11.47 18.33
N SER A 2 -2.26 10.97 17.10
CA SER A 2 -1.08 10.24 16.64
C SER A 2 0.12 11.18 16.66
N ARG A 3 1.20 10.76 17.32
CA ARG A 3 2.46 11.52 17.31
C ARG A 3 3.15 11.32 15.95
N PRO A 4 3.76 12.37 15.39
CA PRO A 4 4.60 12.22 14.21
C PRO A 4 5.70 11.20 14.49
N LEU A 5 6.00 10.32 13.54
CA LEU A 5 7.15 9.44 13.62
C LEU A 5 8.44 10.25 13.49
N SER A 6 9.44 9.94 14.31
CA SER A 6 10.76 10.57 14.16
C SER A 6 11.48 10.10 12.92
N ASP A 7 12.39 10.91 12.38
CA ASP A 7 13.23 10.52 11.24
C ASP A 7 14.14 9.34 11.60
N GLU A 8 14.56 9.24 12.87
CA GLU A 8 15.31 8.10 13.37
C GLU A 8 14.50 6.80 13.22
N LEU A 9 13.22 6.80 13.63
CA LEU A 9 12.35 5.64 13.49
C LEU A 9 12.09 5.32 12.00
N LEU A 10 11.82 6.33 11.17
CA LEU A 10 11.62 6.13 9.73
C LEU A 10 12.84 5.54 9.06
N SER A 11 14.05 5.90 9.50
CA SER A 11 15.30 5.35 8.97
C SER A 11 15.53 3.86 9.29
N MET A 12 14.75 3.31 10.20
CA MET A 12 14.76 1.88 10.54
C MET A 12 13.71 1.08 9.77
N VAL A 13 12.85 1.75 9.01
CA VAL A 13 11.74 1.13 8.25
C VAL A 13 12.21 0.83 6.83
N ASP A 14 12.09 -0.43 6.40
CA ASP A 14 12.36 -0.81 5.02
C ASP A 14 11.18 -0.48 4.10
N ILE A 15 9.99 -0.88 4.48
CA ILE A 15 8.76 -0.66 3.73
C ILE A 15 7.74 0.03 4.64
N LEU A 16 7.23 1.16 4.22
CA LEU A 16 6.16 1.87 4.90
C LEU A 16 4.88 1.76 4.09
N VAL A 17 3.84 1.18 4.68
CA VAL A 17 2.50 1.10 4.09
C VAL A 17 1.59 2.04 4.86
N LEU A 18 0.87 2.91 4.14
CA LEU A 18 -0.06 3.85 4.76
C LEU A 18 -1.27 4.11 3.85
N ASP A 19 -2.39 4.46 4.46
CA ASP A 19 -3.54 4.98 3.72
C ASP A 19 -3.45 6.52 3.58
N SER A 20 -4.33 7.08 2.74
CA SER A 20 -4.34 8.53 2.49
C SER A 20 -4.63 9.39 3.73
N ARG A 21 -5.31 8.84 4.74
CA ARG A 21 -5.64 9.55 6.01
C ARG A 21 -4.43 9.59 6.93
N GLU A 22 -3.57 8.59 6.87
CA GLU A 22 -2.35 8.50 7.67
C GLU A 22 -1.22 9.39 7.13
N ALA A 23 -1.36 9.86 5.90
CA ALA A 23 -0.36 10.76 5.30
C ALA A 23 -0.26 12.10 6.02
N LEU A 24 -1.38 12.65 6.51
CA LEU A 24 -1.36 13.93 7.23
C LEU A 24 -0.50 13.88 8.50
N PRO A 25 -0.70 12.92 9.44
CA PRO A 25 0.14 12.85 10.64
C PRO A 25 1.59 12.40 10.35
N LEU A 26 1.84 11.70 9.25
CA LEU A 26 3.17 11.14 8.93
C LEU A 26 4.02 12.05 8.04
N ALA A 27 3.42 12.68 7.03
CA ALA A 27 4.11 13.51 6.05
C ALA A 27 3.74 15.00 6.15
N ASP A 28 2.92 15.38 7.14
CA ASP A 28 2.42 16.75 7.34
C ASP A 28 1.74 17.33 6.08
N MET A 29 1.06 16.47 5.34
CA MET A 29 0.30 16.90 4.17
C MET A 29 -0.90 16.01 3.89
N GLU A 30 -1.96 16.61 3.39
CA GLU A 30 -3.17 15.91 2.97
C GLU A 30 -2.97 15.28 1.60
N VAL A 31 -3.42 14.02 1.46
CA VAL A 31 -3.38 13.28 0.20
C VAL A 31 -4.80 13.13 -0.35
N THR A 32 -5.05 13.78 -1.48
CA THR A 32 -6.35 13.79 -2.16
C THR A 32 -6.32 13.22 -3.58
N ASN A 33 -5.13 13.08 -4.16
CA ASN A 33 -4.92 12.60 -5.52
C ASN A 33 -3.52 12.01 -5.69
N LEU A 34 -3.24 11.47 -6.87
CA LEU A 34 -1.95 10.85 -7.18
C LEU A 34 -0.76 11.81 -7.06
N LYS A 35 -0.95 13.09 -7.44
CA LYS A 35 0.12 14.09 -7.34
C LYS A 35 0.51 14.34 -5.89
N SER A 36 -0.46 14.56 -5.00
CA SER A 36 -0.20 14.75 -3.57
C SER A 36 0.35 13.47 -2.92
N ALA A 37 -0.11 12.28 -3.35
CA ALA A 37 0.43 11.00 -2.90
C ALA A 37 1.93 10.84 -3.23
N ARG A 38 2.33 11.22 -4.44
CA ARG A 38 3.74 11.19 -4.86
C ARG A 38 4.62 12.10 -4.01
N ILE A 39 4.14 13.31 -3.72
CA ILE A 39 4.87 14.28 -2.89
C ILE A 39 5.02 13.73 -1.47
N ALA A 40 3.93 13.23 -0.86
CA ALA A 40 3.96 12.65 0.48
C ALA A 40 4.92 11.45 0.58
N ALA A 41 4.84 10.53 -0.37
CA ALA A 41 5.75 9.37 -0.41
C ALA A 41 7.20 9.79 -0.57
N GLY A 42 7.49 10.77 -1.44
CA GLY A 42 8.83 11.33 -1.62
C GLY A 42 9.39 11.99 -0.36
N MET A 43 8.55 12.69 0.41
CA MET A 43 8.95 13.26 1.70
C MET A 43 9.31 12.18 2.72
N LEU A 44 8.54 11.10 2.80
CA LEU A 44 8.80 9.98 3.72
C LEU A 44 10.08 9.21 3.35
N LEU A 45 10.34 9.03 2.05
CA LEU A 45 11.61 8.46 1.58
C LEU A 45 12.80 9.35 1.96
N LYS A 46 12.69 10.68 1.80
CA LYS A 46 13.74 11.62 2.20
C LYS A 46 13.98 11.65 3.72
N ARG A 47 12.94 11.36 4.52
CA ARG A 47 13.03 11.27 5.97
C ARG A 47 13.63 9.95 6.45
N GLY A 48 13.93 9.01 5.55
CA GLY A 48 14.75 7.85 5.86
C GLY A 48 14.13 6.50 5.55
N VAL A 49 12.88 6.39 5.10
CA VAL A 49 12.32 5.10 4.67
C VAL A 49 13.23 4.48 3.61
N ARG A 50 13.64 3.22 3.83
CA ARG A 50 14.84 2.67 3.17
C ARG A 50 14.60 2.15 1.76
N GLN A 51 13.47 1.47 1.53
CA GLN A 51 13.22 0.75 0.28
C GLN A 51 12.01 1.32 -0.47
N ALA A 52 10.84 1.35 0.16
CA ALA A 52 9.63 1.81 -0.50
C ALA A 52 8.59 2.40 0.46
N VAL A 53 7.79 3.30 -0.09
CA VAL A 53 6.54 3.78 0.52
C VAL A 53 5.38 3.33 -0.36
N LEU A 54 4.44 2.59 0.22
CA LEU A 54 3.18 2.20 -0.41
C LEU A 54 2.07 3.07 0.16
N LEU A 55 1.47 3.92 -0.67
CA LEU A 55 0.37 4.79 -0.28
C LEU A 55 -0.92 4.33 -0.95
N HIS A 56 -1.86 3.84 -0.15
CA HIS A 56 -3.11 3.27 -0.59
C HIS A 56 -4.25 4.28 -0.46
N MET A 57 -4.89 4.62 -1.56
CA MET A 57 -6.16 5.33 -1.57
C MET A 57 -7.24 4.35 -2.02
N LYS A 58 -7.93 3.77 -1.03
CA LYS A 58 -8.94 2.71 -1.21
C LYS A 58 -9.90 3.04 -2.34
N SER A 59 -10.27 2.06 -3.13
CA SER A 59 -11.13 2.16 -4.32
C SER A 59 -10.63 3.09 -5.44
N ARG A 60 -9.46 3.66 -5.34
CA ARG A 60 -8.92 4.57 -6.36
C ARG A 60 -7.58 4.12 -6.92
N PHE A 61 -6.53 4.10 -6.10
CA PHE A 61 -5.18 3.72 -6.55
C PHE A 61 -4.29 3.24 -5.40
N LEU A 62 -3.23 2.53 -5.76
CA LEU A 62 -2.04 2.32 -4.96
C LEU A 62 -0.85 3.01 -5.62
N LEU A 63 -0.12 3.81 -4.86
CA LEU A 63 1.18 4.34 -5.26
C LEU A 63 2.28 3.54 -4.55
N ALA A 64 3.23 3.02 -5.31
CA ALA A 64 4.46 2.43 -4.80
C ALA A 64 5.64 3.33 -5.21
N ALA A 65 6.27 3.98 -4.26
CA ALA A 65 7.39 4.89 -4.49
C ALA A 65 8.67 4.35 -3.89
N THR A 66 9.78 4.48 -4.63
CA THR A 66 11.14 4.16 -4.21
C THR A 66 12.05 5.35 -4.46
N ASN A 67 13.31 5.29 -4.03
CA ASN A 67 14.29 6.33 -4.38
C ASN A 67 14.61 6.40 -5.90
N GLY A 68 14.29 5.34 -6.65
CA GLY A 68 14.50 5.25 -8.10
C GLY A 68 13.30 5.67 -8.94
N GLY A 69 12.14 5.89 -8.35
CA GLY A 69 10.93 6.25 -9.07
C GLY A 69 9.65 5.82 -8.38
N PHE A 70 8.58 5.74 -9.13
CA PHE A 70 7.28 5.31 -8.62
C PHE A 70 6.48 4.53 -9.66
N THR A 71 5.57 3.68 -9.18
CA THR A 71 4.53 3.02 -9.95
C THR A 71 3.17 3.35 -9.33
N SER A 72 2.18 3.60 -10.15
CA SER A 72 0.79 3.77 -9.70
C SER A 72 -0.10 2.72 -10.35
N LEU A 73 -0.94 2.10 -9.54
CA LEU A 73 -1.90 1.08 -9.93
C LEU A 73 -3.30 1.61 -9.65
N GLU A 74 -4.16 1.63 -10.66
CA GLU A 74 -5.55 2.05 -10.51
C GLU A 74 -6.44 0.86 -10.19
N ALA A 75 -7.49 1.09 -9.39
CA ALA A 75 -8.50 0.08 -9.16
C ALA A 75 -9.21 -0.28 -10.47
N PRO A 76 -9.60 -1.55 -10.68
CA PRO A 76 -10.38 -1.93 -11.85
C PRO A 76 -11.64 -1.06 -12.01
N LYS A 77 -12.03 -0.76 -13.25
CA LYS A 77 -13.18 0.12 -13.53
C LYS A 77 -14.52 -0.43 -13.00
N ASP A 78 -14.61 -1.74 -12.91
CA ASP A 78 -15.75 -2.49 -12.37
C ASP A 78 -15.58 -2.85 -10.89
N PHE A 79 -14.56 -2.32 -10.23
CA PHE A 79 -14.33 -2.55 -8.81
C PHE A 79 -15.41 -1.87 -7.97
N HIS A 80 -16.10 -2.65 -7.17
CA HIS A 80 -17.05 -2.18 -6.17
C HIS A 80 -16.58 -2.58 -4.77
N MET A 81 -16.24 -1.58 -3.97
CA MET A 81 -15.84 -1.82 -2.59
C MET A 81 -17.06 -2.15 -1.74
N THR A 82 -17.09 -3.37 -1.21
CA THR A 82 -18.14 -3.85 -0.28
C THR A 82 -17.73 -3.60 1.16
N ASP A 83 -16.50 -3.97 1.54
CA ASP A 83 -15.98 -3.79 2.89
C ASP A 83 -14.48 -3.55 2.84
N ALA A 84 -14.04 -2.41 3.37
CA ALA A 84 -12.63 -2.02 3.37
C ALA A 84 -11.85 -2.52 4.59
N SER A 85 -12.50 -3.24 5.52
CA SER A 85 -11.94 -3.52 6.87
C SER A 85 -10.60 -4.24 6.86
N ALA A 86 -10.36 -5.15 5.92
CA ALA A 86 -9.11 -5.92 5.85
C ALA A 86 -8.25 -5.60 4.61
N MET A 87 -8.58 -4.56 3.86
CA MET A 87 -7.84 -4.23 2.64
C MET A 87 -6.38 -3.86 2.92
N ASP A 88 -6.12 -3.02 3.92
CA ASP A 88 -4.77 -2.55 4.22
C ASP A 88 -3.91 -3.66 4.84
N ASP A 89 -4.51 -4.51 5.67
CA ASP A 89 -3.85 -5.69 6.24
C ASP A 89 -3.51 -6.72 5.14
N THR A 90 -4.43 -6.96 4.22
CA THR A 90 -4.21 -7.84 3.06
C THR A 90 -3.10 -7.27 2.16
N LEU A 91 -3.13 -5.97 1.86
CA LEU A 91 -2.10 -5.30 1.08
C LEU A 91 -0.71 -5.50 1.72
N SER A 92 -0.60 -5.18 3.00
CA SER A 92 0.66 -5.28 3.74
C SER A 92 1.18 -6.71 3.83
N GLY A 93 0.30 -7.66 4.14
CA GLY A 93 0.66 -9.07 4.28
C GLY A 93 1.11 -9.70 2.98
N VAL A 94 0.37 -9.48 1.89
CA VAL A 94 0.70 -10.03 0.58
C VAL A 94 1.95 -9.36 0.00
N PHE A 95 2.08 -8.03 0.13
CA PHE A 95 3.30 -7.33 -0.29
C PHE A 95 4.54 -7.88 0.42
N GLY A 96 4.49 -7.99 1.74
CA GLY A 96 5.60 -8.51 2.54
C GLY A 96 5.99 -9.94 2.15
N ALA A 97 5.00 -10.81 1.92
CA ALA A 97 5.24 -12.18 1.47
C ALA A 97 5.90 -12.24 0.09
N CYS A 98 5.45 -11.43 -0.85
CA CYS A 98 6.03 -11.34 -2.20
C CYS A 98 7.46 -10.78 -2.15
N TRP A 99 7.67 -9.72 -1.39
CA TRP A 99 8.97 -9.07 -1.25
C TRP A 99 10.02 -9.99 -0.62
N ILE A 100 9.67 -10.73 0.43
CA ILE A 100 10.56 -11.72 1.05
C ILE A 100 10.93 -12.86 0.08
N LYS A 101 10.02 -13.20 -0.84
CA LYS A 101 10.29 -14.20 -1.90
C LYS A 101 11.17 -13.68 -3.04
N GLY A 102 11.57 -12.41 -2.99
CA GLY A 102 12.50 -11.81 -3.95
C GLY A 102 11.85 -11.09 -5.13
N LEU A 103 10.53 -10.87 -5.11
CA LEU A 103 9.89 -10.00 -6.10
C LEU A 103 10.35 -8.56 -5.86
N ASP A 104 10.49 -7.79 -6.94
CA ASP A 104 10.73 -6.36 -6.81
C ASP A 104 9.50 -5.60 -6.27
N VAL A 105 9.68 -4.32 -5.93
CA VAL A 105 8.62 -3.50 -5.33
C VAL A 105 7.40 -3.39 -6.25
N GLU A 106 7.61 -3.24 -7.55
CA GLU A 106 6.52 -3.09 -8.53
C GLU A 106 5.70 -4.38 -8.63
N GLN A 107 6.35 -5.52 -8.82
CA GLN A 107 5.71 -6.83 -8.90
C GLN A 107 4.96 -7.17 -7.60
N ALA A 108 5.59 -6.95 -6.45
CA ALA A 108 4.99 -7.19 -5.15
C ALA A 108 3.76 -6.28 -4.91
N ALA A 109 3.86 -5.00 -5.31
CA ALA A 109 2.76 -4.04 -5.19
C ALA A 109 1.56 -4.41 -6.07
N GLU A 110 1.80 -4.86 -7.29
CA GLU A 110 0.74 -5.30 -8.22
C GLU A 110 -0.06 -6.47 -7.64
N ILE A 111 0.62 -7.53 -7.23
CA ILE A 111 -0.03 -8.71 -6.64
C ILE A 111 -0.77 -8.34 -5.33
N ALA A 112 -0.14 -7.53 -4.48
CA ALA A 112 -0.73 -7.12 -3.22
C ALA A 112 -1.97 -6.22 -3.42
N TYR A 113 -1.95 -5.37 -4.44
CA TYR A 113 -3.08 -4.51 -4.76
C TYR A 113 -4.27 -5.29 -5.32
N ASP A 114 -4.01 -6.26 -6.21
CA ASP A 114 -5.05 -7.17 -6.70
C ASP A 114 -5.67 -7.97 -5.56
N ALA A 115 -4.86 -8.48 -4.65
CA ALA A 115 -5.33 -9.18 -3.45
C ALA A 115 -6.17 -8.28 -2.53
N ALA A 116 -5.75 -7.02 -2.33
CA ALA A 116 -6.50 -6.05 -1.52
C ALA A 116 -7.84 -5.70 -2.17
N ASN A 117 -7.89 -5.52 -3.49
CA ASN A 117 -9.14 -5.27 -4.23
C ASN A 117 -10.08 -6.48 -4.17
N LEU A 118 -9.56 -7.70 -4.30
CA LEU A 118 -10.35 -8.92 -4.12
C LEU A 118 -10.94 -8.98 -2.69
N CYS A 119 -10.13 -8.71 -1.67
CA CYS A 119 -10.57 -8.60 -0.28
C CYS A 119 -11.67 -7.55 -0.12
N GLY A 120 -11.47 -6.34 -0.60
CA GLY A 120 -12.41 -5.23 -0.50
C GLY A 120 -13.73 -5.44 -1.26
N SER A 121 -13.78 -6.33 -2.24
CA SER A 121 -15.00 -6.71 -2.97
C SER A 121 -15.91 -7.65 -2.20
N ARG A 122 -15.47 -8.16 -1.06
CA ARG A 122 -16.16 -9.14 -0.22
C ARG A 122 -16.57 -8.54 1.11
N PHE A 123 -17.58 -9.10 1.72
CA PHE A 123 -18.05 -8.69 3.03
C PHE A 123 -17.27 -9.41 4.16
N GLY A 124 -16.94 -8.66 5.21
CA GLY A 124 -16.31 -9.16 6.43
C GLY A 124 -14.79 -8.95 6.45
N ALA A 125 -14.22 -8.85 7.65
CA ALA A 125 -12.80 -8.63 7.83
C ALA A 125 -11.98 -9.92 7.62
N HIS A 126 -12.29 -10.97 8.35
CA HIS A 126 -11.52 -12.21 8.31
C HIS A 126 -11.82 -13.08 7.07
N PHE A 127 -13.09 -13.22 6.72
CA PHE A 127 -13.52 -14.08 5.61
C PHE A 127 -13.30 -13.46 4.22
N SER A 128 -12.99 -12.17 4.15
CA SER A 128 -12.71 -11.48 2.89
C SER A 128 -11.28 -11.66 2.41
N ILE A 129 -10.35 -12.03 3.30
CA ILE A 129 -8.94 -12.22 2.97
C ILE A 129 -8.78 -13.36 1.95
N PRO A 130 -8.07 -13.15 0.84
CA PRO A 130 -7.85 -14.19 -0.16
C PRO A 130 -7.14 -15.42 0.40
N THR A 131 -7.57 -16.60 -0.04
CA THR A 131 -6.90 -17.86 0.29
C THR A 131 -5.58 -18.01 -0.47
N SER A 132 -4.75 -18.98 -0.06
CA SER A 132 -3.49 -19.29 -0.75
C SER A 132 -3.72 -19.70 -2.21
N GLU A 133 -4.80 -20.42 -2.50
CA GLU A 133 -5.18 -20.85 -3.85
C GLU A 133 -5.57 -19.65 -4.71
N GLU A 134 -6.33 -18.71 -4.16
CA GLU A 134 -6.71 -17.47 -4.85
C GLU A 134 -5.49 -16.59 -5.12
N LEU A 135 -4.58 -16.45 -4.14
CA LEU A 135 -3.34 -15.71 -4.32
C LEU A 135 -2.45 -16.34 -5.40
N ALA A 136 -2.37 -17.67 -5.47
CA ALA A 136 -1.62 -18.36 -6.52
C ALA A 136 -2.12 -18.05 -7.95
N GLN A 137 -3.40 -17.72 -8.10
CA GLN A 137 -3.98 -17.31 -9.38
C GLN A 137 -3.65 -15.85 -9.76
N LEU A 138 -3.33 -15.00 -8.80
CA LEU A 138 -2.90 -13.61 -9.02
C LEU A 138 -1.42 -13.53 -9.42
N ILE A 139 -0.61 -14.50 -9.02
CA ILE A 139 0.81 -14.59 -9.35
C ILE A 139 0.92 -15.22 -10.73
N ARG A 140 1.10 -14.41 -11.74
CA ARG A 140 1.26 -14.84 -13.14
C ARG A 140 2.73 -14.94 -13.54
#